data_f0333fb9b7a353b58a77357e30abb3fb
#
_entry.id   f0333fb9b7a353b58a77357e30abb3fb
#
_cell.length_a   1.000
_cell.length_b   1.000
_cell.length_c   1.000
_cell.angle_alpha   90.00
_cell.angle_beta   90.00
_cell.angle_gamma   90.00
#
_symmetry.space_group_name_H-M   'P 1'
#
loop_
_entity.id
_entity.type
_entity.pdbx_description
1 polymer ?
#
loop_
_entity_poly.entity_id
_entity_poly.type
_entity_poly.pdbx_seq_one_letter_code
_entity_poly.pdbx_strand_id
1 'polypeptide(L)'
;MTNASQSRIAGWRSWCWTALLLLPVTLTGCLKPLIMLGYLIGGPPSIEPDFDVMTKKSMTEKDVTVAVVCYAPLEVKYDFSAIDAELAKYVTYRLVQHKVKVVNPDQVRAWLDENTDWDEPSEIGKALNVKYVVYIDLESFNLWEEHSNNLLRGRSEGLVSVFEIDSDGEGEKIYTKEITSKFPLAAPRQSTEVPYATFKQQYLTRLSEEIGRLFYEHYNGDDIGDAT
;
A
#
# COMPACT_ATOMS: atom_id res chain seq x y z
N MET A 1 -37.27 -52.56 61.32
CA MET A 1 -36.90 -51.15 61.29
C MET A 1 -35.85 -51.02 60.21
N THR A 2 -36.18 -50.95 59.03
CA THR A 2 -36.79 -50.07 58.05
C THR A 2 -35.73 -49.26 57.29
N ASN A 3 -35.50 -49.68 56.07
CA ASN A 3 -34.71 -49.06 55.00
C ASN A 3 -35.29 -47.73 54.61
N ALA A 4 -34.49 -46.62 54.74
CA ALA A 4 -34.80 -45.37 54.16
C ALA A 4 -33.53 -44.53 53.86
N SER A 5 -32.60 -45.03 53.06
CA SER A 5 -31.39 -44.26 52.72
C SER A 5 -30.83 -44.46 51.31
N GLN A 6 -31.58 -45.07 50.40
CA GLN A 6 -31.03 -45.37 49.06
C GLN A 6 -31.62 -44.55 47.89
N SER A 7 -32.56 -43.63 48.10
CA SER A 7 -33.25 -42.96 46.97
C SER A 7 -32.73 -41.55 46.57
N ARG A 8 -31.71 -41.02 47.28
CA ARG A 8 -31.23 -39.68 47.00
C ARG A 8 -29.98 -39.55 46.05
N ILE A 9 -29.31 -40.69 45.82
CA ILE A 9 -28.07 -40.70 45.03
C ILE A 9 -28.34 -40.86 43.52
N ALA A 10 -29.47 -41.43 43.12
CA ALA A 10 -29.83 -41.71 41.75
C ALA A 10 -30.18 -40.43 40.95
N GLY A 11 -30.73 -39.38 41.59
CA GLY A 11 -31.14 -38.15 40.93
C GLY A 11 -29.96 -37.22 40.55
N TRP A 12 -28.89 -37.23 41.33
CA TRP A 12 -27.75 -36.36 41.10
C TRP A 12 -26.86 -36.82 39.94
N ARG A 13 -26.74 -38.10 39.74
CA ARG A 13 -25.98 -38.68 38.62
C ARG A 13 -26.64 -38.41 37.26
N SER A 14 -27.97 -38.37 37.21
CA SER A 14 -28.73 -38.06 35.99
C SER A 14 -28.59 -36.57 35.57
N TRP A 15 -28.52 -35.65 36.54
CA TRP A 15 -28.36 -34.24 36.27
C TRP A 15 -26.94 -33.86 35.76
N CYS A 16 -25.93 -34.57 36.22
CA CYS A 16 -24.56 -34.37 35.70
C CYS A 16 -24.41 -34.83 34.24
N TRP A 17 -25.11 -35.88 33.83
CA TRP A 17 -25.06 -36.36 32.45
C TRP A 17 -25.83 -35.45 31.48
N THR A 18 -26.94 -34.88 31.89
CA THR A 18 -27.70 -33.90 31.07
C THR A 18 -26.98 -32.57 30.98
N ALA A 19 -26.28 -32.11 32.01
CA ALA A 19 -25.43 -30.92 31.96
C ALA A 19 -24.21 -31.12 31.05
N LEU A 20 -23.61 -32.33 31.02
CA LEU A 20 -22.47 -32.66 30.14
C LEU A 20 -22.88 -32.78 28.67
N LEU A 21 -24.12 -33.18 28.36
CA LEU A 21 -24.67 -33.28 27.01
C LEU A 21 -25.11 -31.93 26.44
N LEU A 22 -25.46 -30.94 27.30
CA LEU A 22 -25.82 -29.57 26.86
C LEU A 22 -24.60 -28.65 26.62
N LEU A 23 -23.43 -28.99 27.17
CA LEU A 23 -22.22 -28.20 27.04
C LEU A 23 -21.73 -28.05 25.58
N PRO A 24 -21.75 -29.08 24.70
CA PRO A 24 -21.30 -28.91 23.32
C PRO A 24 -22.28 -28.14 22.42
N VAL A 25 -23.55 -28.02 22.76
CA VAL A 25 -24.56 -27.29 21.96
C VAL A 25 -24.42 -25.79 22.11
N THR A 26 -23.87 -25.30 23.22
CA THR A 26 -23.62 -23.87 23.44
C THR A 26 -22.31 -23.40 22.82
N LEU A 27 -21.40 -24.30 22.45
CA LEU A 27 -20.10 -24.00 21.86
C LEU A 27 -20.16 -23.79 20.32
N THR A 28 -21.21 -24.26 19.66
CA THR A 28 -21.34 -24.13 18.20
C THR A 28 -21.84 -22.76 17.74
N GLY A 29 -22.25 -21.87 18.65
CA GLY A 29 -22.76 -20.52 18.35
C GLY A 29 -21.74 -19.38 18.43
N CYS A 30 -20.50 -19.60 18.88
CA CYS A 30 -19.58 -18.55 19.28
C CYS A 30 -18.19 -18.61 18.63
N LEU A 31 -18.11 -18.89 17.33
CA LEU A 31 -16.84 -18.64 16.58
C LEU A 31 -16.59 -17.14 16.37
N LYS A 32 -17.64 -16.33 16.25
CA LYS A 32 -17.52 -14.87 16.06
C LYS A 32 -16.77 -14.14 17.18
N PRO A 33 -17.03 -14.35 18.48
CA PRO A 33 -16.27 -13.67 19.54
C PRO A 33 -14.83 -14.16 19.65
N LEU A 34 -14.53 -15.41 19.26
CA LEU A 34 -13.14 -15.90 19.24
C LEU A 34 -12.33 -15.25 18.12
N ILE A 35 -12.94 -15.07 16.96
CA ILE A 35 -12.36 -14.30 15.82
C ILE A 35 -12.19 -12.84 16.24
N MET A 36 -13.20 -12.24 16.88
CA MET A 36 -13.14 -10.87 17.37
C MET A 36 -12.06 -10.68 18.45
N LEU A 37 -11.85 -11.68 19.31
CA LEU A 37 -10.76 -11.68 20.29
C LEU A 37 -9.39 -11.82 19.60
N GLY A 38 -9.29 -12.59 18.53
CA GLY A 38 -8.10 -12.68 17.69
C GLY A 38 -7.74 -11.33 17.07
N TYR A 39 -8.73 -10.59 16.56
CA TYR A 39 -8.56 -9.22 16.05
C TYR A 39 -8.14 -8.24 17.14
N LEU A 40 -8.64 -8.37 18.37
CA LEU A 40 -8.30 -7.51 19.50
C LEU A 40 -6.86 -7.72 20.01
N ILE A 41 -6.33 -8.93 19.88
CA ILE A 41 -4.99 -9.31 20.37
C ILE A 41 -3.95 -9.21 19.25
N GLY A 42 -4.27 -9.63 18.03
CA GLY A 42 -3.36 -9.71 16.88
C GLY A 42 -3.47 -8.54 15.90
N GLY A 43 -4.47 -7.67 16.04
CA GLY A 43 -4.77 -6.64 15.05
C GLY A 43 -5.43 -7.21 13.76
N PRO A 44 -5.79 -6.34 12.82
CA PRO A 44 -6.26 -6.77 11.50
C PRO A 44 -5.12 -7.49 10.75
N PRO A 45 -5.44 -8.48 9.90
CA PRO A 45 -4.42 -9.16 9.10
C PRO A 45 -3.70 -8.17 8.19
N SER A 46 -2.38 -8.15 8.25
CA SER A 46 -1.55 -7.40 7.31
C SER A 46 -1.50 -8.11 5.96
N ILE A 47 -1.42 -7.32 4.91
CA ILE A 47 -1.18 -7.77 3.54
C ILE A 47 0.30 -7.58 3.25
N GLU A 48 0.97 -8.68 2.85
CA GLU A 48 2.35 -8.60 2.39
C GLU A 48 2.45 -7.74 1.12
N PRO A 49 3.51 -6.94 0.97
CA PRO A 49 3.72 -6.15 -0.24
C PRO A 49 3.88 -7.04 -1.48
N ASP A 50 3.30 -6.61 -2.59
CA ASP A 50 3.37 -7.35 -3.86
C ASP A 50 4.82 -7.60 -4.31
N PHE A 51 5.70 -6.63 -4.09
CA PHE A 51 7.13 -6.75 -4.34
C PHE A 51 7.77 -7.91 -3.55
N ASP A 52 7.50 -8.00 -2.24
CA ASP A 52 8.07 -9.04 -1.37
C ASP A 52 7.56 -10.43 -1.76
N VAL A 53 6.27 -10.52 -2.11
CA VAL A 53 5.64 -11.77 -2.56
C VAL A 53 6.28 -12.28 -3.86
N MET A 54 6.50 -11.38 -4.83
CA MET A 54 7.01 -11.74 -6.16
C MET A 54 8.52 -11.99 -6.18
N THR A 55 9.29 -11.18 -5.47
CA THR A 55 10.77 -11.24 -5.54
C THR A 55 11.43 -12.03 -4.42
N LYS A 56 10.71 -12.29 -3.32
CA LYS A 56 11.22 -12.83 -2.05
C LYS A 56 12.31 -11.94 -1.42
N LYS A 57 12.26 -10.64 -1.70
CA LYS A 57 13.14 -9.60 -1.18
C LYS A 57 12.28 -8.53 -0.52
N SER A 58 12.85 -7.73 0.39
CA SER A 58 12.11 -6.65 1.05
C SER A 58 12.90 -5.34 1.03
N MET A 59 12.18 -4.24 0.80
CA MET A 59 12.77 -2.90 0.87
C MET A 59 12.93 -2.38 2.31
N THR A 60 12.35 -3.06 3.29
CA THR A 60 12.43 -2.67 4.71
C THR A 60 13.64 -3.25 5.43
N GLU A 61 14.50 -4.02 4.77
CA GLU A 61 15.73 -4.54 5.33
C GLU A 61 16.70 -3.42 5.71
N LYS A 62 17.47 -3.62 6.81
CA LYS A 62 18.30 -2.57 7.41
C LYS A 62 19.39 -2.00 6.49
N ASP A 63 19.94 -2.84 5.62
CA ASP A 63 21.06 -2.49 4.73
C ASP A 63 20.62 -2.08 3.33
N VAL A 64 19.30 -2.05 3.10
CA VAL A 64 18.70 -1.64 1.83
C VAL A 64 18.50 -0.13 1.81
N THR A 65 18.96 0.50 0.75
CA THR A 65 18.69 1.91 0.43
C THR A 65 18.04 1.96 -0.96
N VAL A 66 17.03 2.80 -1.10
CA VAL A 66 16.20 2.90 -2.31
C VAL A 66 16.29 4.31 -2.89
N ALA A 67 16.36 4.45 -4.20
CA ALA A 67 16.09 5.71 -4.89
C ALA A 67 14.74 5.62 -5.60
N VAL A 68 13.98 6.71 -5.62
CA VAL A 68 12.71 6.81 -6.34
C VAL A 68 12.87 7.79 -7.48
N VAL A 69 12.58 7.35 -8.69
CA VAL A 69 12.61 8.13 -9.91
C VAL A 69 11.26 8.03 -10.58
N CYS A 70 10.75 9.14 -11.06
CA CYS A 70 9.55 9.17 -11.89
C CYS A 70 9.88 9.83 -13.23
N TYR A 71 9.43 9.21 -14.29
CA TYR A 71 9.41 9.78 -15.63
C TYR A 71 7.97 10.08 -16.03
N ALA A 72 7.76 11.16 -16.72
CA ALA A 72 6.49 11.49 -17.36
C ALA A 72 6.76 12.04 -18.77
N PRO A 73 5.99 11.61 -19.79
CA PRO A 73 6.16 12.07 -21.16
C PRO A 73 5.84 13.57 -21.31
N LEU A 74 6.30 14.16 -22.40
CA LEU A 74 6.12 15.59 -22.67
C LEU A 74 4.66 16.00 -22.72
N GLU A 75 3.78 15.13 -23.20
CA GLU A 75 2.33 15.35 -23.26
C GLU A 75 1.74 15.58 -21.88
N VAL A 76 2.17 14.80 -20.88
CA VAL A 76 1.74 14.96 -19.49
C VAL A 76 2.39 16.20 -18.86
N LYS A 77 3.67 16.45 -19.15
CA LYS A 77 4.40 17.61 -18.64
C LYS A 77 3.92 18.95 -19.21
N TYR A 78 3.24 18.94 -20.33
CA TYR A 78 2.66 20.16 -20.89
C TYR A 78 1.65 20.79 -19.93
N ASP A 79 0.78 19.98 -19.34
CA ASP A 79 -0.23 20.43 -18.38
C ASP A 79 0.28 20.38 -16.92
N PHE A 80 1.24 19.49 -16.62
CA PHE A 80 1.75 19.21 -15.28
C PHE A 80 3.29 19.20 -15.27
N SER A 81 3.92 20.35 -15.47
CA SER A 81 5.35 20.48 -15.74
C SER A 81 6.31 19.85 -14.74
N ALA A 82 5.89 19.65 -13.49
CA ALA A 82 6.71 19.09 -12.41
C ALA A 82 6.14 17.79 -11.82
N ILE A 83 5.22 17.13 -12.54
CA ILE A 83 4.50 15.96 -12.00
C ILE A 83 5.43 14.81 -11.67
N ASP A 84 6.47 14.58 -12.43
CA ASP A 84 7.51 13.59 -12.20
C ASP A 84 8.21 13.82 -10.85
N ALA A 85 8.71 15.01 -10.60
CA ALA A 85 9.36 15.35 -9.34
C ALA A 85 8.38 15.36 -8.16
N GLU A 86 7.15 15.85 -8.37
CA GLU A 86 6.12 15.84 -7.33
C GLU A 86 5.75 14.41 -6.94
N LEU A 87 5.44 13.53 -7.90
CA LEU A 87 5.06 12.15 -7.60
C LEU A 87 6.20 11.38 -6.93
N ALA A 88 7.43 11.49 -7.43
CA ALA A 88 8.60 10.86 -6.81
C ALA A 88 8.77 11.30 -5.35
N LYS A 89 8.55 12.58 -5.05
CA LYS A 89 8.61 13.12 -3.69
C LYS A 89 7.50 12.55 -2.79
N TYR A 90 6.27 12.47 -3.28
CA TYR A 90 5.15 11.90 -2.52
C TYR A 90 5.37 10.41 -2.22
N VAL A 91 5.82 9.62 -3.22
CA VAL A 91 6.15 8.20 -3.04
C VAL A 91 7.31 8.04 -2.06
N THR A 92 8.38 8.82 -2.20
CA THR A 92 9.50 8.83 -1.23
C THR A 92 9.01 9.06 0.20
N TYR A 93 8.14 10.05 0.40
CA TYR A 93 7.58 10.35 1.72
C TYR A 93 6.81 9.16 2.30
N ARG A 94 6.00 8.46 1.48
CA ARG A 94 5.27 7.25 1.91
C ARG A 94 6.21 6.12 2.31
N LEU A 95 7.21 5.83 1.49
CA LEU A 95 8.20 4.80 1.80
C LEU A 95 8.95 5.08 3.11
N VAL A 96 9.36 6.32 3.33
CA VAL A 96 10.03 6.74 4.58
C VAL A 96 9.12 6.58 5.80
N GLN A 97 7.83 6.92 5.69
CA GLN A 97 6.86 6.70 6.78
C GLN A 97 6.74 5.22 7.16
N HIS A 98 6.93 4.32 6.20
CA HIS A 98 6.89 2.86 6.37
C HIS A 98 8.28 2.23 6.56
N LYS A 99 9.25 3.01 7.04
CA LYS A 99 10.61 2.56 7.45
C LYS A 99 11.51 2.08 6.32
N VAL A 100 11.17 2.35 5.07
CA VAL A 100 12.08 2.16 3.95
C VAL A 100 13.10 3.28 3.96
N LYS A 101 14.38 2.94 3.85
CA LYS A 101 15.47 3.92 3.78
C LYS A 101 15.59 4.42 2.34
N VAL A 102 15.17 5.65 2.10
CA VAL A 102 15.14 6.26 0.77
C VAL A 102 16.12 7.42 0.68
N VAL A 103 16.79 7.57 -0.45
CA VAL A 103 17.64 8.73 -0.77
C VAL A 103 16.77 9.99 -0.83
N ASN A 104 17.32 11.10 -0.39
CA ASN A 104 16.62 12.39 -0.48
C ASN A 104 16.21 12.68 -1.93
N PRO A 105 14.92 12.95 -2.22
CA PRO A 105 14.46 13.23 -3.56
C PRO A 105 15.14 14.44 -4.21
N ASP A 106 15.61 15.39 -3.42
CA ASP A 106 16.36 16.55 -3.96
C ASP A 106 17.76 16.14 -4.49
N GLN A 107 18.38 15.08 -3.93
CA GLN A 107 19.63 14.52 -4.47
C GLN A 107 19.39 13.77 -5.78
N VAL A 108 18.30 12.99 -5.84
CA VAL A 108 17.89 12.32 -7.08
C VAL A 108 17.63 13.35 -8.17
N ARG A 109 16.92 14.43 -7.82
CA ARG A 109 16.60 15.51 -8.76
C ARG A 109 17.85 16.23 -9.25
N ALA A 110 18.78 16.58 -8.37
CA ALA A 110 20.04 17.24 -8.73
C ALA A 110 20.84 16.38 -9.71
N TRP A 111 20.90 15.07 -9.48
CA TRP A 111 21.58 14.15 -10.39
C TRP A 111 20.91 14.11 -11.77
N LEU A 112 19.56 14.04 -11.83
CA LEU A 112 18.80 14.05 -13.08
C LEU A 112 18.99 15.35 -13.86
N ASP A 113 19.07 16.49 -13.18
CA ASP A 113 19.27 17.81 -13.80
C ASP A 113 20.70 17.94 -14.38
N GLU A 114 21.69 17.25 -13.80
CA GLU A 114 23.10 17.24 -14.26
C GLU A 114 23.36 16.20 -15.36
N ASN A 115 22.59 15.09 -15.40
CA ASN A 115 22.79 13.97 -16.31
C ASN A 115 21.55 13.79 -17.20
N THR A 116 21.32 14.72 -18.11
CA THR A 116 20.11 14.73 -18.95
C THR A 116 20.07 13.65 -20.03
N ASP A 117 21.19 12.97 -20.26
CA ASP A 117 21.42 11.91 -21.25
C ASP A 117 21.41 10.50 -20.67
N TRP A 118 20.97 10.35 -19.41
CA TRP A 118 20.83 9.03 -18.79
C TRP A 118 19.79 8.16 -19.52
N ASP A 119 20.12 6.91 -19.72
CA ASP A 119 19.28 5.95 -20.44
C ASP A 119 18.67 4.88 -19.52
N GLU A 120 19.37 4.52 -18.44
CA GLU A 120 18.97 3.44 -17.59
C GLU A 120 18.90 3.82 -16.09
N PRO A 121 17.88 3.34 -15.36
CA PRO A 121 17.78 3.56 -13.92
C PRO A 121 18.97 3.05 -13.10
N SER A 122 19.74 2.09 -13.63
CA SER A 122 20.99 1.58 -13.06
C SER A 122 22.04 2.68 -12.86
N GLU A 123 22.13 3.64 -13.76
CA GLU A 123 23.08 4.75 -13.67
C GLU A 123 22.85 5.61 -12.42
N ILE A 124 21.59 5.91 -12.13
CA ILE A 124 21.18 6.60 -10.91
C ILE A 124 21.51 5.74 -9.68
N GLY A 125 21.20 4.45 -9.75
CA GLY A 125 21.46 3.51 -8.70
C GLY A 125 22.93 3.43 -8.32
N LYS A 126 23.79 3.36 -9.31
CA LYS A 126 25.25 3.38 -9.17
C LYS A 126 25.76 4.71 -8.60
N ALA A 127 25.32 5.82 -9.15
CA ALA A 127 25.76 7.15 -8.74
C ALA A 127 25.38 7.47 -7.27
N LEU A 128 24.20 7.05 -6.84
CA LEU A 128 23.70 7.26 -5.48
C LEU A 128 24.02 6.12 -4.51
N ASN A 129 24.70 5.07 -4.99
CA ASN A 129 25.06 3.88 -4.22
C ASN A 129 23.86 3.27 -3.47
N VAL A 130 22.79 2.98 -4.19
CA VAL A 130 21.56 2.37 -3.67
C VAL A 130 21.43 0.92 -4.10
N LYS A 131 20.70 0.14 -3.30
CA LYS A 131 20.42 -1.27 -3.62
C LYS A 131 19.30 -1.41 -4.64
N TYR A 132 18.25 -0.57 -4.55
CA TYR A 132 17.11 -0.60 -5.46
C TYR A 132 16.81 0.78 -6.02
N VAL A 133 16.42 0.81 -7.29
CA VAL A 133 15.80 1.98 -7.92
C VAL A 133 14.35 1.64 -8.23
N VAL A 134 13.43 2.36 -7.60
CA VAL A 134 12.01 2.34 -7.95
C VAL A 134 11.80 3.33 -9.08
N TYR A 135 11.52 2.83 -10.27
CA TYR A 135 11.28 3.62 -11.46
C TYR A 135 9.79 3.63 -11.79
N ILE A 136 9.21 4.82 -11.81
CA ILE A 136 7.81 5.05 -12.10
C ILE A 136 7.72 5.67 -13.49
N ASP A 137 7.20 4.94 -14.45
CA ASP A 137 6.88 5.42 -15.78
C ASP A 137 5.42 5.84 -15.80
N LEU A 138 5.17 7.15 -15.67
CA LEU A 138 3.83 7.73 -15.60
C LEU A 138 3.32 8.02 -17.02
N GLU A 139 2.59 7.10 -17.61
CA GLU A 139 2.10 7.19 -18.98
C GLU A 139 0.99 8.24 -19.17
N SER A 140 0.10 8.34 -18.18
CA SER A 140 -0.98 9.32 -18.20
C SER A 140 -1.24 9.92 -16.82
N PHE A 141 -1.64 11.20 -16.79
CA PHE A 141 -2.07 11.89 -15.59
C PHE A 141 -3.08 12.97 -15.94
N ASN A 142 -4.24 12.97 -15.29
CA ASN A 142 -5.27 13.97 -15.50
C ASN A 142 -6.02 14.24 -14.19
N LEU A 143 -6.50 15.48 -14.00
CA LEU A 143 -7.26 15.89 -12.83
C LEU A 143 -8.70 16.29 -13.14
N TRP A 144 -9.08 16.29 -14.41
CA TRP A 144 -10.42 16.62 -14.85
C TRP A 144 -11.20 15.39 -15.27
N GLU A 145 -12.51 15.43 -15.02
CA GLU A 145 -13.43 14.44 -15.59
C GLU A 145 -13.49 14.59 -17.10
N GLU A 146 -13.65 13.48 -17.80
CA GLU A 146 -13.76 13.50 -19.26
C GLU A 146 -14.91 14.39 -19.74
N HIS A 147 -14.60 15.19 -20.74
CA HIS A 147 -15.55 16.13 -21.35
C HIS A 147 -16.12 17.16 -20.36
N SER A 148 -15.38 17.46 -19.28
CA SER A 148 -15.77 18.44 -18.27
C SER A 148 -14.62 19.38 -17.94
N ASN A 149 -14.95 20.65 -17.72
CA ASN A 149 -14.02 21.69 -17.26
C ASN A 149 -14.35 22.22 -15.84
N ASN A 150 -15.32 21.60 -15.18
CA ASN A 150 -15.76 21.97 -13.82
C ASN A 150 -15.85 20.80 -12.86
N LEU A 151 -15.60 19.57 -13.31
CA LEU A 151 -15.60 18.37 -12.49
C LEU A 151 -14.20 17.81 -12.37
N LEU A 152 -13.77 17.60 -11.14
CA LEU A 152 -12.45 17.10 -10.78
C LEU A 152 -12.50 15.59 -10.56
N ARG A 153 -11.66 14.86 -11.27
CA ARG A 153 -11.38 13.44 -11.09
C ARG A 153 -9.94 13.14 -11.50
N GLY A 154 -9.14 12.71 -10.52
CA GLY A 154 -7.80 12.23 -10.78
C GLY A 154 -7.82 10.89 -11.51
N ARG A 155 -7.02 10.76 -12.56
CA ARG A 155 -6.77 9.51 -13.28
C ARG A 155 -5.30 9.47 -13.67
N SER A 156 -4.69 8.30 -13.50
CA SER A 156 -3.34 8.03 -13.96
C SER A 156 -3.17 6.57 -14.32
N GLU A 157 -2.32 6.32 -15.28
CA GLU A 157 -1.86 5.01 -15.71
C GLU A 157 -0.35 5.04 -15.83
N GLY A 158 0.30 3.91 -15.58
CA GLY A 158 1.73 3.80 -15.69
C GLY A 158 2.27 2.48 -15.20
N LEU A 159 3.59 2.34 -15.25
CA LEU A 159 4.33 1.16 -14.80
C LEU A 159 5.25 1.52 -13.64
N VAL A 160 5.26 0.70 -12.61
CA VAL A 160 6.24 0.76 -11.53
C VAL A 160 7.18 -0.41 -11.67
N SER A 161 8.45 -0.13 -11.93
CA SER A 161 9.51 -1.13 -12.06
C SER A 161 10.53 -0.97 -10.95
N VAL A 162 11.17 -2.08 -10.54
CA VAL A 162 12.28 -2.07 -9.60
C VAL A 162 13.51 -2.67 -10.24
N PHE A 163 14.59 -1.92 -10.18
CA PHE A 163 15.92 -2.35 -10.61
C PHE A 163 16.77 -2.64 -9.39
N GLU A 164 17.33 -3.83 -9.31
CA GLU A 164 18.33 -4.19 -8.31
C GLU A 164 19.71 -3.86 -8.84
N ILE A 165 20.48 -3.14 -8.04
CA ILE A 165 21.84 -2.73 -8.40
C ILE A 165 22.83 -3.66 -7.72
N ASP A 166 23.69 -4.27 -8.48
CA ASP A 166 24.75 -5.14 -7.99
C ASP A 166 25.98 -4.35 -7.52
N SER A 167 27.03 -5.08 -7.08
CA SER A 167 28.28 -4.49 -6.62
C SER A 167 29.07 -3.76 -7.72
N ASP A 168 28.85 -4.11 -8.97
CA ASP A 168 29.55 -3.53 -10.12
C ASP A 168 28.80 -2.32 -10.69
N GLY A 169 27.58 -2.10 -10.16
CA GLY A 169 26.70 -1.00 -10.54
C GLY A 169 25.85 -1.32 -11.77
N GLU A 170 25.76 -2.61 -12.13
CA GLU A 170 24.81 -3.08 -13.14
C GLU A 170 23.41 -3.22 -12.52
N GLY A 171 22.37 -2.92 -13.30
CA GLY A 171 21.00 -2.98 -12.85
C GLY A 171 20.19 -4.07 -13.53
N GLU A 172 19.58 -4.95 -12.73
CA GLU A 172 18.62 -5.93 -13.21
C GLU A 172 17.20 -5.52 -12.86
N LYS A 173 16.29 -5.50 -13.83
CA LYS A 173 14.87 -5.29 -13.57
C LYS A 173 14.26 -6.56 -12.96
N ILE A 174 13.97 -6.53 -11.66
CA ILE A 174 13.47 -7.68 -10.89
C ILE A 174 11.95 -7.64 -10.64
N TYR A 175 11.31 -6.52 -10.89
CA TYR A 175 9.89 -6.35 -10.64
C TYR A 175 9.27 -5.33 -11.60
N THR A 176 8.02 -5.58 -12.00
CA THR A 176 7.21 -4.62 -12.75
C THR A 176 5.74 -4.82 -12.40
N LYS A 177 5.02 -3.71 -12.17
CA LYS A 177 3.59 -3.67 -11.89
C LYS A 177 2.94 -2.52 -12.62
N GLU A 178 1.88 -2.82 -13.35
CA GLU A 178 0.99 -1.82 -13.92
C GLU A 178 0.14 -1.20 -12.81
N ILE A 179 -0.02 0.12 -12.87
CA ILE A 179 -0.90 0.88 -11.99
C ILE A 179 -1.94 1.62 -12.81
N THR A 180 -3.19 1.55 -12.33
CA THR A 180 -4.31 2.34 -12.82
C THR A 180 -4.99 2.95 -11.61
N SER A 181 -4.99 4.27 -11.51
CA SER A 181 -5.57 4.99 -10.38
C SER A 181 -6.71 5.90 -10.82
N LYS A 182 -7.75 5.94 -10.00
CA LYS A 182 -8.91 6.82 -10.19
C LYS A 182 -9.39 7.36 -8.86
N PHE A 183 -9.58 8.67 -8.77
CA PHE A 183 -10.07 9.32 -7.56
C PHE A 183 -10.90 10.58 -7.87
N PRO A 184 -12.07 10.76 -7.22
CA PRO A 184 -12.82 9.80 -6.40
C PRO A 184 -13.37 8.63 -7.23
N LEU A 185 -13.60 7.49 -6.57
CA LEU A 185 -14.13 6.30 -7.26
C LEU A 185 -15.60 6.47 -7.64
N ALA A 186 -16.42 7.03 -6.74
CA ALA A 186 -17.86 7.13 -6.92
C ALA A 186 -18.27 8.26 -7.88
N ALA A 187 -18.10 9.50 -7.49
CA ALA A 187 -18.51 10.67 -8.29
C ALA A 187 -17.42 11.74 -8.33
N PRO A 188 -17.24 12.45 -9.45
CA PRO A 188 -16.28 13.54 -9.53
C PRO A 188 -16.71 14.68 -8.59
N ARG A 189 -15.76 15.49 -8.13
CA ARG A 189 -16.01 16.65 -7.26
C ARG A 189 -16.16 17.93 -8.10
N GLN A 190 -16.99 18.82 -7.67
CA GLN A 190 -17.10 20.12 -8.33
C GLN A 190 -15.90 21.00 -7.98
N SER A 191 -15.33 21.67 -8.98
CA SER A 191 -14.21 22.60 -8.78
C SER A 191 -14.56 23.82 -7.94
N THR A 192 -15.86 24.10 -7.76
CA THR A 192 -16.40 25.13 -6.85
C THR A 192 -16.41 24.69 -5.38
N GLU A 193 -16.40 23.36 -5.11
CA GLU A 193 -16.42 22.81 -3.75
C GLU A 193 -15.00 22.54 -3.23
N VAL A 194 -14.12 22.11 -4.12
CA VAL A 194 -12.72 21.80 -3.78
C VAL A 194 -11.78 22.59 -4.68
N PRO A 195 -10.88 23.44 -4.11
CA PRO A 195 -9.86 24.13 -4.90
C PRO A 195 -8.97 23.13 -5.67
N TYR A 196 -8.66 23.45 -6.92
CA TYR A 196 -7.84 22.61 -7.79
C TYR A 196 -6.52 22.13 -7.14
N ALA A 197 -5.79 23.06 -6.50
CA ALA A 197 -4.52 22.71 -5.83
C ALA A 197 -4.72 21.71 -4.69
N THR A 198 -5.80 21.86 -3.92
CA THR A 198 -6.16 20.93 -2.85
C THR A 198 -6.52 19.57 -3.42
N PHE A 199 -7.29 19.53 -4.50
CA PHE A 199 -7.65 18.29 -5.16
C PHE A 199 -6.42 17.56 -5.74
N LYS A 200 -5.51 18.30 -6.39
CA LYS A 200 -4.24 17.74 -6.87
C LYS A 200 -3.44 17.11 -5.74
N GLN A 201 -3.33 17.80 -4.60
CA GLN A 201 -2.64 17.26 -3.43
C GLN A 201 -3.29 15.99 -2.88
N GLN A 202 -4.62 15.97 -2.79
CA GLN A 202 -5.37 14.77 -2.37
C GLN A 202 -5.12 13.60 -3.31
N TYR A 203 -5.17 13.84 -4.62
CA TYR A 203 -4.94 12.80 -5.60
C TYR A 203 -3.50 12.28 -5.57
N LEU A 204 -2.49 13.14 -5.49
CA LEU A 204 -1.09 12.71 -5.37
C LEU A 204 -0.84 11.93 -4.08
N THR A 205 -1.48 12.32 -2.98
CA THR A 205 -1.44 11.59 -1.71
C THR A 205 -1.98 10.17 -1.89
N ARG A 206 -3.12 10.03 -2.57
CA ARG A 206 -3.71 8.72 -2.85
C ARG A 206 -2.86 7.89 -3.80
N LEU A 207 -2.45 8.45 -4.93
CA LEU A 207 -1.63 7.74 -5.91
C LEU A 207 -0.30 7.25 -5.31
N SER A 208 0.34 8.10 -4.49
CA SER A 208 1.57 7.71 -3.80
C SER A 208 1.36 6.61 -2.76
N GLU A 209 0.19 6.55 -2.14
CA GLU A 209 -0.17 5.46 -1.23
C GLU A 209 -0.42 4.16 -2.00
N GLU A 210 -1.12 4.21 -3.14
CA GLU A 210 -1.35 3.05 -4.02
C GLU A 210 -0.02 2.46 -4.50
N ILE A 211 0.92 3.32 -4.94
CA ILE A 211 2.27 2.90 -5.34
C ILE A 211 3.07 2.38 -4.14
N GLY A 212 3.03 3.08 -3.01
CA GLY A 212 3.79 2.71 -1.82
C GLY A 212 3.43 1.34 -1.27
N ARG A 213 2.14 0.99 -1.28
CA ARG A 213 1.63 -0.32 -0.82
C ARG A 213 2.18 -1.51 -1.60
N LEU A 214 2.79 -1.30 -2.74
CA LEU A 214 3.54 -2.34 -3.45
C LEU A 214 4.79 -2.77 -2.67
N PHE A 215 5.30 -1.96 -1.72
CA PHE A 215 6.62 -2.08 -1.09
C PHE A 215 6.62 -2.17 0.44
N TYR A 216 5.47 -2.01 1.09
CA TYR A 216 5.36 -2.13 2.54
C TYR A 216 4.05 -2.81 2.96
N GLU A 217 4.08 -3.46 4.11
CA GLU A 217 2.89 -4.07 4.70
C GLU A 217 1.82 -3.03 5.00
N HIS A 218 0.60 -3.35 4.68
CA HIS A 218 -0.57 -2.55 5.00
C HIS A 218 -1.71 -3.44 5.49
N TYR A 219 -2.68 -2.87 6.19
CA TYR A 219 -3.81 -3.63 6.71
C TYR A 219 -4.96 -3.68 5.72
N ASN A 220 -5.66 -4.83 5.72
CA ASN A 220 -6.87 -4.97 4.93
C ASN A 220 -7.98 -4.10 5.54
N GLY A 221 -8.48 -3.14 4.78
CA GLY A 221 -9.49 -2.18 5.25
C GLY A 221 -8.91 -0.84 5.71
N ASP A 222 -7.58 -0.64 5.67
CA ASP A 222 -7.04 0.72 5.70
C ASP A 222 -7.53 1.44 4.43
N ASP A 223 -8.55 2.25 4.62
CA ASP A 223 -8.99 3.14 3.54
C ASP A 223 -7.83 4.04 3.15
N ILE A 224 -7.47 3.99 1.88
CA ILE A 224 -6.62 5.03 1.32
C ILE A 224 -7.45 6.29 1.45
N GLY A 225 -7.03 7.20 2.33
CA GLY A 225 -7.81 8.32 2.80
C GLY A 225 -8.68 8.98 1.73
N ASP A 226 -9.94 9.20 2.06
CA ASP A 226 -10.97 9.80 1.20
C ASP A 226 -11.33 9.03 -0.08
N ALA A 227 -11.58 7.73 0.04
CA ALA A 227 -12.22 6.95 -1.03
C ALA A 227 -13.69 7.36 -1.27
N THR A 228 -14.23 8.30 -0.50
CA THR A 228 -15.63 8.80 -0.61
C THR A 228 -15.72 10.11 -1.35
#